data_67662a98b3c98a1fb3a3c412bfe95605
#
_entry.id   67662a98b3c98a1fb3a3c412bfe95605
#
_cell.length_a   1.000
_cell.length_b   1.000
_cell.length_c   1.000
_cell.angle_alpha   90.00
_cell.angle_beta   90.00
_cell.angle_gamma   90.00
#
_symmetry.space_group_name_H-M   'P 1'
#
loop_
_entity.id
_entity.type
_entity.pdbx_description
1 polymer ?
#
loop_
_entity_poly.entity_id
_entity_poly.type
_entity_poly.pdbx_seq_one_letter_code
_entity_poly.pdbx_strand_id
1 'polypeptide(L)'
;MVAGIDGCAGGWVVVTVEADGGGSRSIRRVDNLTGVVADLDRGRLGAVAIVIPIGLPEKGSRRCDLAARKLIGPRRNSVFSAPFRSVLGALTYEDAAIRCRAVSGKSLTLQAFGILPKIAEVDRLMTPDRQRHLVEVHPEVSFTVLAGAPMSHNKASPDGRAERLLALGGAFSDVDLDAQMRVRGTSPDDILDAFAAAWSARRWLAGRHIQLGRCSGS
;
A
#
# COMPACT_ATOMS: atom_id res chain seq x y z
N MET A 1 -2.06 14.46 12.11
CA MET A 1 -2.76 13.31 11.51
C MET A 1 -1.81 12.55 10.60
N VAL A 2 -2.06 11.27 10.34
CA VAL A 2 -1.43 10.47 9.29
C VAL A 2 -2.49 9.75 8.48
N ALA A 3 -2.16 9.29 7.26
CA ALA A 3 -3.09 8.54 6.45
C ALA A 3 -2.50 7.22 5.94
N GLY A 4 -3.33 6.18 5.90
CA GLY A 4 -3.09 4.94 5.19
C GLY A 4 -4.04 4.80 4.00
N ILE A 5 -3.53 4.33 2.87
CA ILE A 5 -4.26 4.31 1.61
C ILE A 5 -4.11 2.96 0.94
N ASP A 6 -5.24 2.38 0.52
CA ASP A 6 -5.25 1.23 -0.38
C ASP A 6 -6.14 1.47 -1.60
N GLY A 7 -5.85 0.76 -2.69
CA GLY A 7 -6.61 0.84 -3.93
C GLY A 7 -7.91 0.03 -3.83
N CYS A 8 -9.05 0.64 -4.17
CA CYS A 8 -10.33 -0.05 -4.31
C CYS A 8 -10.92 0.09 -5.71
N ALA A 9 -12.07 -0.50 -5.97
CA ALA A 9 -12.76 -0.38 -7.24
C ALA A 9 -13.07 1.09 -7.55
N GLY A 10 -12.50 1.60 -8.67
CA GLY A 10 -12.72 2.96 -9.17
C GLY A 10 -12.17 4.07 -8.27
N GLY A 11 -11.25 3.79 -7.33
CA GLY A 11 -10.71 4.84 -6.46
C GLY A 11 -9.79 4.29 -5.36
N TRP A 12 -9.77 4.95 -4.21
CA TRP A 12 -8.91 4.67 -3.09
C TRP A 12 -9.69 4.67 -1.77
N VAL A 13 -9.34 3.77 -0.87
CA VAL A 13 -9.73 3.85 0.55
C VAL A 13 -8.66 4.66 1.27
N VAL A 14 -9.10 5.65 2.02
CA VAL A 14 -8.24 6.49 2.84
C VAL A 14 -8.67 6.38 4.29
N VAL A 15 -7.81 5.85 5.13
CA VAL A 15 -7.94 5.84 6.59
C VAL A 15 -7.06 6.92 7.15
N THR A 16 -7.65 7.90 7.84
CA THR A 16 -6.93 8.99 8.51
C THR A 16 -7.04 8.80 10.01
N VAL A 17 -5.92 8.86 10.72
CA VAL A 17 -5.85 8.68 12.18
C VAL A 17 -4.93 9.70 12.81
N GLU A 18 -5.09 9.93 14.11
CA GLU A 18 -4.14 10.74 14.87
C GLU A 18 -2.77 10.05 14.98
N ALA A 19 -1.71 10.85 14.94
CA ALA A 19 -0.34 10.34 14.94
C ALA A 19 0.05 9.69 16.26
N ASP A 20 -0.48 10.19 17.37
CA ASP A 20 -0.23 9.74 18.75
C ASP A 20 -1.10 8.55 19.19
N GLY A 21 -2.10 8.19 18.41
CA GLY A 21 -3.03 7.11 18.73
C GLY A 21 -4.34 7.56 19.36
N GLY A 22 -4.58 8.86 19.46
CA GLY A 22 -5.85 9.42 19.92
C GLY A 22 -7.05 9.05 19.03
N GLY A 23 -8.26 9.37 19.52
CA GLY A 23 -9.51 8.81 19.02
C GLY A 23 -10.03 9.33 17.68
N SER A 24 -9.51 10.44 17.13
CA SER A 24 -10.05 11.01 15.91
C SER A 24 -9.59 10.23 14.67
N ARG A 25 -10.54 9.78 13.88
CA ARG A 25 -10.28 9.04 12.65
C ARG A 25 -11.38 9.22 11.63
N SER A 26 -11.04 9.00 10.38
CA SER A 26 -12.03 8.93 9.31
C SER A 26 -11.66 7.84 8.32
N ILE A 27 -12.67 7.20 7.75
CA ILE A 27 -12.53 6.27 6.63
C ILE A 27 -13.39 6.82 5.50
N ARG A 28 -12.78 7.00 4.36
CA ARG A 28 -13.51 7.51 3.19
C ARG A 28 -12.99 6.86 1.91
N ARG A 29 -13.86 6.73 0.92
CA ARG A 29 -13.48 6.45 -0.45
C ARG A 29 -13.29 7.78 -1.18
N VAL A 30 -12.22 7.88 -1.96
CA VAL A 30 -11.95 9.01 -2.86
C VAL A 30 -11.69 8.49 -4.27
N ASP A 31 -12.04 9.28 -5.28
CA ASP A 31 -11.83 8.89 -6.68
C ASP A 31 -10.37 9.08 -7.11
N ASN A 32 -9.65 10.04 -6.49
CA ASN A 32 -8.24 10.31 -6.73
C ASN A 32 -7.55 10.87 -5.48
N LEU A 33 -6.21 10.91 -5.52
CA LEU A 33 -5.38 11.31 -4.37
C LEU A 33 -5.06 12.81 -4.29
N THR A 34 -5.54 13.63 -5.20
CA THR A 34 -5.22 15.08 -5.25
C THR A 34 -5.49 15.79 -3.92
N GLY A 35 -6.64 15.52 -3.30
CA GLY A 35 -7.00 16.10 -2.00
C GLY A 35 -6.12 15.63 -0.86
N VAL A 36 -5.74 14.34 -0.85
CA VAL A 36 -4.87 13.76 0.18
C VAL A 36 -3.45 14.33 0.08
N VAL A 37 -2.93 14.45 -1.14
CA VAL A 37 -1.61 15.06 -1.38
C VAL A 37 -1.61 16.54 -1.02
N ALA A 38 -2.70 17.26 -1.33
CA ALA A 38 -2.84 18.66 -0.90
C ALA A 38 -2.88 18.82 0.63
N ASP A 39 -3.45 17.84 1.36
CA ASP A 39 -3.43 17.82 2.83
C ASP A 39 -2.02 17.53 3.37
N LEU A 40 -1.27 16.68 2.69
CA LEU A 40 0.15 16.43 2.99
C LEU A 40 1.00 17.68 2.77
N ASP A 41 0.90 18.31 1.59
CA ASP A 41 1.66 19.51 1.23
C ASP A 41 1.38 20.70 2.17
N ARG A 42 0.16 20.76 2.74
CA ARG A 42 -0.22 21.80 3.73
C ARG A 42 0.11 21.43 5.18
N GLY A 43 0.77 20.29 5.43
CA GLY A 43 1.13 19.84 6.77
C GLY A 43 -0.05 19.36 7.62
N ARG A 44 -1.26 19.19 7.05
CA ARG A 44 -2.40 18.59 7.76
C ARG A 44 -2.20 17.09 8.01
N LEU A 45 -1.46 16.43 7.11
CA LEU A 45 -0.95 15.07 7.27
C LEU A 45 0.56 15.13 7.44
N GLY A 46 1.08 14.53 8.51
CA GLY A 46 2.53 14.43 8.74
C GLY A 46 3.19 13.29 7.96
N ALA A 47 2.42 12.25 7.65
CA ALA A 47 2.85 11.13 6.80
C ALA A 47 1.66 10.46 6.13
N VAL A 48 1.91 9.89 4.95
CA VAL A 48 0.99 9.05 4.18
C VAL A 48 1.70 7.76 3.82
N ALA A 49 1.09 6.61 4.10
CA ALA A 49 1.55 5.32 3.63
C ALA A 49 0.53 4.74 2.63
N ILE A 50 1.00 4.26 1.49
CA ILE A 50 0.14 3.82 0.40
C ILE A 50 0.53 2.43 -0.08
N VAL A 51 -0.49 1.60 -0.33
CA VAL A 51 -0.35 0.23 -0.85
C VAL A 51 -0.31 0.26 -2.38
N ILE A 52 0.75 0.82 -2.90
CA ILE A 52 1.03 0.86 -4.35
C ILE A 52 2.53 0.99 -4.58
N PRO A 53 3.12 0.37 -5.61
CA PRO A 53 4.54 0.53 -5.91
C PRO A 53 4.93 1.97 -6.22
N ILE A 54 5.96 2.47 -5.53
CA ILE A 54 6.61 3.76 -5.79
C ILE A 54 8.04 3.50 -6.28
N GLY A 55 8.43 4.14 -7.37
CA GLY A 55 9.74 3.88 -7.98
C GLY A 55 9.76 2.58 -8.77
N LEU A 56 9.40 2.66 -10.05
CA LEU A 56 9.36 1.51 -10.94
C LEU A 56 10.75 1.17 -11.48
N PRO A 57 11.12 -0.12 -11.58
CA PRO A 57 12.40 -0.53 -12.14
C PRO A 57 12.40 -0.43 -13.66
N GLU A 58 13.54 -0.10 -14.23
CA GLU A 58 13.74 -0.20 -15.69
C GLU A 58 13.93 -1.66 -16.13
N LYS A 59 14.55 -2.47 -15.27
CA LYS A 59 14.79 -3.92 -15.48
C LYS A 59 14.98 -4.63 -14.14
N GLY A 60 14.78 -5.94 -14.13
CA GLY A 60 15.00 -6.78 -12.95
C GLY A 60 13.94 -6.60 -11.86
N SER A 61 14.28 -6.99 -10.64
CA SER A 61 13.39 -6.89 -9.47
C SER A 61 13.87 -5.78 -8.54
N ARG A 62 12.95 -5.06 -7.91
CA ARG A 62 13.28 -4.08 -6.88
C ARG A 62 13.83 -4.78 -5.63
N ARG A 63 14.84 -4.19 -4.99
CA ARG A 63 15.42 -4.72 -3.74
C ARG A 63 14.40 -4.78 -2.61
N CYS A 64 13.48 -3.81 -2.54
CA CYS A 64 12.41 -3.78 -1.55
C CYS A 64 11.45 -4.97 -1.71
N ASP A 65 11.06 -5.35 -2.95
CA ASP A 65 10.20 -6.51 -3.19
C ASP A 65 10.89 -7.81 -2.74
N LEU A 66 12.19 -7.96 -3.02
CA LEU A 66 12.96 -9.13 -2.60
C LEU A 66 13.08 -9.22 -1.07
N ALA A 67 13.35 -8.08 -0.42
CA ALA A 67 13.43 -8.00 1.03
C ALA A 67 12.08 -8.27 1.71
N ALA A 68 10.98 -7.74 1.15
CA ALA A 68 9.63 -8.00 1.61
C ALA A 68 9.28 -9.49 1.53
N ARG A 69 9.56 -10.13 0.39
CA ARG A 69 9.36 -11.59 0.22
C ARG A 69 10.13 -12.42 1.24
N LYS A 70 11.38 -12.02 1.53
CA LYS A 70 12.20 -12.69 2.54
C LYS A 70 11.60 -12.54 3.93
N LEU A 71 11.12 -11.34 4.28
CA LEU A 71 10.56 -11.04 5.59
C LEU A 71 9.28 -11.83 5.86
N ILE A 72 8.36 -11.85 4.90
CA ILE A 72 7.05 -12.50 5.07
C ILE A 72 7.09 -14.02 4.78
N GLY A 73 8.23 -14.56 4.38
CA GLY A 73 8.51 -16.01 4.30
C GLY A 73 7.43 -16.83 3.59
N PRO A 74 6.60 -17.61 4.32
CA PRO A 74 5.55 -18.44 3.73
C PRO A 74 4.56 -17.66 2.85
N ARG A 75 4.35 -16.37 3.14
CA ARG A 75 3.43 -15.48 2.41
C ARG A 75 4.10 -14.74 1.23
N ARG A 76 5.34 -15.05 0.89
CA ARG A 76 6.15 -14.38 -0.15
C ARG A 76 5.44 -14.16 -1.48
N ASN A 77 4.52 -15.03 -1.87
CA ASN A 77 3.75 -14.92 -3.11
C ASN A 77 2.72 -13.77 -3.07
N SER A 78 2.43 -13.19 -1.91
CA SER A 78 1.60 -11.99 -1.79
C SER A 78 2.31 -10.73 -2.28
N VAL A 79 3.64 -10.73 -2.31
CA VAL A 79 4.42 -9.60 -2.85
C VAL A 79 4.59 -9.78 -4.36
N PHE A 80 3.79 -9.07 -5.13
CA PHE A 80 3.93 -9.02 -6.58
C PHE A 80 5.14 -8.15 -6.97
N SER A 81 5.78 -8.50 -8.08
CA SER A 81 6.81 -7.62 -8.64
C SER A 81 6.16 -6.36 -9.20
N ALA A 82 6.72 -5.20 -8.86
CA ALA A 82 6.31 -3.97 -9.52
C ALA A 82 6.50 -4.08 -11.05
N PRO A 83 5.60 -3.49 -11.86
CA PRO A 83 5.78 -3.45 -13.30
C PRO A 83 7.03 -2.63 -13.66
N PHE A 84 7.56 -2.84 -14.86
CA PHE A 84 8.64 -2.01 -15.38
C PHE A 84 8.13 -0.61 -15.75
N ARG A 85 8.98 0.39 -15.63
CA ARG A 85 8.62 1.77 -16.01
C ARG A 85 8.15 1.89 -17.45
N SER A 86 8.74 1.13 -18.37
CA SER A 86 8.36 1.10 -19.77
C SER A 86 6.91 0.64 -20.02
N VAL A 87 6.30 -0.06 -19.06
CA VAL A 87 4.89 -0.52 -19.17
C VAL A 87 3.91 0.57 -18.75
N LEU A 88 4.36 1.55 -17.96
CA LEU A 88 3.50 2.65 -17.53
C LEU A 88 3.04 3.47 -18.74
N GLY A 89 1.74 3.71 -18.84
CA GLY A 89 1.14 4.37 -20.00
C GLY A 89 0.69 3.44 -21.12
N ALA A 90 0.86 2.11 -20.97
CA ALA A 90 0.21 1.15 -21.89
C ALA A 90 -1.32 1.25 -21.77
N LEU A 91 -2.01 1.39 -22.90
CA LEU A 91 -3.46 1.55 -22.93
C LEU A 91 -4.21 0.21 -23.03
N THR A 92 -3.55 -0.82 -23.54
CA THR A 92 -4.10 -2.16 -23.66
C THR A 92 -3.21 -3.18 -22.97
N TYR A 93 -3.80 -4.32 -22.59
CA TYR A 93 -3.05 -5.43 -22.02
C TYR A 93 -1.98 -5.98 -22.99
N GLU A 94 -2.32 -6.03 -24.28
CA GLU A 94 -1.43 -6.52 -25.33
C GLU A 94 -0.18 -5.64 -25.44
N ASP A 95 -0.34 -4.31 -25.45
CA ASP A 95 0.77 -3.35 -25.46
C ASP A 95 1.63 -3.50 -24.20
N ALA A 96 0.98 -3.55 -23.03
CA ALA A 96 1.67 -3.77 -21.76
C ALA A 96 2.47 -5.08 -21.74
N ALA A 97 1.87 -6.16 -22.26
CA ALA A 97 2.50 -7.47 -22.35
C ALA A 97 3.70 -7.49 -23.32
N ILE A 98 3.61 -6.81 -24.46
CA ILE A 98 4.70 -6.66 -25.42
C ILE A 98 5.87 -5.92 -24.77
N ARG A 99 5.62 -4.76 -24.16
CA ARG A 99 6.66 -3.96 -23.47
C ARG A 99 7.31 -4.74 -22.32
N CYS A 100 6.52 -5.47 -21.53
CA CYS A 100 7.04 -6.28 -20.44
C CYS A 100 7.93 -7.42 -20.96
N ARG A 101 7.54 -8.12 -22.03
CA ARG A 101 8.34 -9.17 -22.67
C ARG A 101 9.65 -8.64 -23.23
N ALA A 102 9.65 -7.46 -23.81
CA ALA A 102 10.87 -6.83 -24.33
C ALA A 102 11.93 -6.61 -23.25
N VAL A 103 11.52 -6.36 -21.99
CA VAL A 103 12.44 -6.13 -20.86
C VAL A 103 12.85 -7.44 -20.18
N SER A 104 11.91 -8.37 -19.96
CA SER A 104 12.11 -9.51 -19.06
C SER A 104 11.97 -10.89 -19.72
N GLY A 105 11.57 -10.96 -20.96
CA GLY A 105 11.18 -12.20 -21.64
C GLY A 105 9.84 -12.79 -21.15
N LYS A 106 9.18 -12.17 -20.16
CA LYS A 106 7.92 -12.65 -19.55
C LYS A 106 6.81 -11.61 -19.71
N SER A 107 5.58 -12.09 -19.79
CA SER A 107 4.41 -11.22 -19.86
C SER A 107 4.04 -10.66 -18.47
N LEU A 108 3.37 -9.52 -18.48
CA LEU A 108 2.68 -8.95 -17.34
C LEU A 108 1.44 -9.80 -17.00
N THR A 109 1.07 -9.87 -15.72
CA THR A 109 -0.20 -10.48 -15.32
C THR A 109 -1.36 -9.49 -15.50
N LEU A 110 -2.58 -10.00 -15.73
CA LEU A 110 -3.79 -9.16 -15.81
C LEU A 110 -4.00 -8.33 -14.53
N GLN A 111 -3.68 -8.90 -13.36
CA GLN A 111 -3.76 -8.19 -12.09
C GLN A 111 -2.79 -7.00 -12.07
N ALA A 112 -1.55 -7.19 -12.49
CA ALA A 112 -0.57 -6.09 -12.56
C ALA A 112 -0.98 -5.03 -13.60
N PHE A 113 -1.58 -5.42 -14.71
CA PHE A 113 -2.16 -4.48 -15.68
C PHE A 113 -3.30 -3.65 -15.06
N GLY A 114 -4.19 -4.31 -14.32
CA GLY A 114 -5.34 -3.64 -13.68
C GLY A 114 -4.97 -2.52 -12.69
N ILE A 115 -3.77 -2.56 -12.10
CA ILE A 115 -3.29 -1.53 -11.17
C ILE A 115 -2.43 -0.44 -11.84
N LEU A 116 -2.10 -0.56 -13.13
CA LEU A 116 -1.27 0.45 -13.83
C LEU A 116 -1.84 1.87 -13.76
N PRO A 117 -3.16 2.11 -13.91
CA PRO A 117 -3.71 3.46 -13.78
C PRO A 117 -3.45 4.09 -12.40
N LYS A 118 -3.54 3.28 -11.32
CA LYS A 118 -3.24 3.71 -9.96
C LYS A 118 -1.76 4.01 -9.76
N ILE A 119 -0.89 3.16 -10.28
CA ILE A 119 0.56 3.40 -10.26
C ILE A 119 0.89 4.69 -11.01
N ALA A 120 0.29 4.92 -12.19
CA ALA A 120 0.48 6.13 -12.99
C ALA A 120 0.00 7.40 -12.27
N GLU A 121 -1.10 7.30 -11.51
CA GLU A 121 -1.59 8.41 -10.69
C GLU A 121 -0.56 8.77 -9.61
N VAL A 122 -0.09 7.79 -8.84
CA VAL A 122 0.90 8.02 -7.78
C VAL A 122 2.23 8.50 -8.36
N ASP A 123 2.71 7.91 -9.44
CA ASP A 123 3.97 8.31 -10.09
C ASP A 123 3.95 9.78 -10.50
N ARG A 124 2.81 10.31 -11.02
CA ARG A 124 2.66 11.74 -11.35
C ARG A 124 2.63 12.66 -10.13
N LEU A 125 2.16 12.15 -9.00
CA LEU A 125 2.07 12.91 -7.75
C LEU A 125 3.38 12.94 -6.98
N MET A 126 4.31 12.00 -7.25
CA MET A 126 5.56 11.90 -6.52
C MET A 126 6.54 13.00 -6.88
N THR A 127 7.14 13.58 -5.85
CA THR A 127 8.28 14.50 -5.94
C THR A 127 9.33 14.10 -4.89
N PRO A 128 10.60 14.52 -5.01
CA PRO A 128 11.62 14.25 -3.98
C PRO A 128 11.21 14.69 -2.57
N ASP A 129 10.51 15.82 -2.45
CA ASP A 129 10.03 16.30 -1.14
C ASP A 129 8.92 15.42 -0.58
N ARG A 130 7.95 15.02 -1.42
CA ARG A 130 6.85 14.15 -0.98
C ARG A 130 7.33 12.76 -0.60
N GLN A 131 8.41 12.23 -1.19
CA GLN A 131 8.99 10.93 -0.82
C GLN A 131 9.44 10.85 0.65
N ARG A 132 9.65 11.98 1.32
CA ARG A 132 9.96 12.02 2.75
C ARG A 132 8.75 11.71 3.63
N HIS A 133 7.55 11.92 3.11
CA HIS A 133 6.29 11.86 3.85
C HIS A 133 5.23 10.96 3.23
N LEU A 134 5.35 10.64 1.93
CA LEU A 134 4.50 9.69 1.22
C LEU A 134 5.33 8.47 0.86
N VAL A 135 5.01 7.33 1.49
CA VAL A 135 5.82 6.11 1.42
C VAL A 135 5.01 4.91 0.95
N GLU A 136 5.68 4.04 0.18
CA GLU A 136 5.12 2.74 -0.18
C GLU A 136 5.14 1.80 1.03
N VAL A 137 4.05 1.06 1.20
CA VAL A 137 3.98 -0.05 2.16
C VAL A 137 3.32 -1.27 1.51
N HIS A 138 3.61 -2.44 2.07
CA HIS A 138 2.96 -3.69 1.68
C HIS A 138 2.17 -4.24 2.88
N PRO A 139 0.84 -4.49 2.76
CA PRO A 139 0.00 -4.87 3.90
C PRO A 139 0.51 -6.11 4.63
N GLU A 140 0.88 -7.18 3.91
CA GLU A 140 1.40 -8.40 4.54
C GLU A 140 2.71 -8.17 5.32
N VAL A 141 3.54 -7.21 4.89
CA VAL A 141 4.72 -6.77 5.66
C VAL A 141 4.28 -6.03 6.92
N SER A 142 3.34 -5.10 6.79
CA SER A 142 2.80 -4.35 7.92
C SER A 142 2.17 -5.28 8.95
N PHE A 143 1.34 -6.24 8.52
CA PHE A 143 0.72 -7.23 9.40
C PHE A 143 1.76 -8.15 10.04
N THR A 144 2.79 -8.59 9.31
CA THR A 144 3.89 -9.40 9.86
C THR A 144 4.61 -8.67 10.99
N VAL A 145 4.90 -7.38 10.80
CA VAL A 145 5.57 -6.58 11.83
C VAL A 145 4.64 -6.27 13.00
N LEU A 146 3.36 -6.03 12.73
CA LEU A 146 2.33 -5.74 13.72
C LEU A 146 2.08 -6.94 14.66
N ALA A 147 1.96 -8.13 14.10
CA ALA A 147 1.72 -9.37 14.82
C ALA A 147 2.99 -10.05 15.37
N GLY A 148 4.18 -9.62 14.92
CA GLY A 148 5.45 -10.26 15.27
C GLY A 148 5.74 -11.55 14.50
N ALA A 149 4.84 -11.99 13.62
CA ALA A 149 4.99 -13.20 12.79
C ALA A 149 4.19 -13.05 11.48
N PRO A 150 4.57 -13.79 10.42
CA PRO A 150 3.77 -13.82 9.19
C PRO A 150 2.34 -14.32 9.45
N MET A 151 1.37 -13.75 8.73
CA MET A 151 -0.02 -14.17 8.80
C MET A 151 -0.18 -15.64 8.40
N SER A 152 -0.92 -16.41 9.20
CA SER A 152 -1.12 -17.86 9.01
C SER A 152 -2.14 -18.15 7.91
N HIS A 153 -3.18 -17.34 7.81
CA HIS A 153 -4.33 -17.57 6.93
C HIS A 153 -4.36 -16.64 5.71
N ASN A 154 -5.00 -17.12 4.64
CA ASN A 154 -5.23 -16.29 3.46
C ASN A 154 -6.18 -15.13 3.81
N LYS A 155 -5.85 -13.91 3.37
CA LYS A 155 -6.66 -12.71 3.67
C LYS A 155 -8.12 -12.82 3.21
N ALA A 156 -8.38 -13.56 2.13
CA ALA A 156 -9.73 -13.78 1.61
C ALA A 156 -10.57 -14.79 2.42
N SER A 157 -9.95 -15.51 3.38
CA SER A 157 -10.67 -16.44 4.25
C SER A 157 -11.24 -15.74 5.49
N PRO A 158 -12.32 -16.24 6.10
CA PRO A 158 -12.82 -15.72 7.37
C PRO A 158 -11.75 -15.68 8.47
N ASP A 159 -10.96 -16.76 8.60
CA ASP A 159 -9.89 -16.85 9.60
C ASP A 159 -8.78 -15.81 9.32
N GLY A 160 -8.42 -15.61 8.06
CA GLY A 160 -7.42 -14.61 7.68
C GLY A 160 -7.89 -13.19 7.92
N ARG A 161 -9.18 -12.91 7.78
CA ARG A 161 -9.76 -11.63 8.15
C ARG A 161 -9.78 -11.44 9.67
N ALA A 162 -10.20 -12.46 10.44
CA ALA A 162 -10.20 -12.42 11.90
C ALA A 162 -8.79 -12.21 12.45
N GLU A 163 -7.79 -12.90 11.90
CA GLU A 163 -6.37 -12.76 12.26
C GLU A 163 -5.88 -11.30 12.07
N ARG A 164 -6.23 -10.64 10.97
CA ARG A 164 -5.85 -9.25 10.70
C ARG A 164 -6.59 -8.26 11.58
N LEU A 165 -7.88 -8.48 11.85
CA LEU A 165 -8.64 -7.68 12.80
C LEU A 165 -8.04 -7.75 14.20
N LEU A 166 -7.67 -8.94 14.67
CA LEU A 166 -7.01 -9.12 15.95
C LEU A 166 -5.68 -8.38 16.02
N ALA A 167 -4.86 -8.49 14.98
CA ALA A 167 -3.58 -7.77 14.90
C ALA A 167 -3.77 -6.24 14.95
N LEU A 168 -4.74 -5.70 14.21
CA LEU A 168 -5.06 -4.27 14.22
C LEU A 168 -5.67 -3.83 15.55
N GLY A 169 -6.45 -4.67 16.24
CA GLY A 169 -7.06 -4.36 17.54
C GLY A 169 -6.04 -3.95 18.60
N GLY A 170 -4.84 -4.52 18.58
CA GLY A 170 -3.75 -4.12 19.47
C GLY A 170 -3.19 -2.71 19.17
N ALA A 171 -3.33 -2.23 17.93
CA ALA A 171 -2.84 -0.90 17.50
C ALA A 171 -3.94 0.17 17.47
N PHE A 172 -5.21 -0.26 17.43
CA PHE A 172 -6.42 0.56 17.33
C PHE A 172 -7.48 0.04 18.30
N SER A 173 -7.11 -0.07 19.59
CA SER A 173 -7.93 -0.70 20.64
C SER A 173 -9.26 0.00 20.95
N ASP A 174 -9.38 1.27 20.58
CA ASP A 174 -10.58 2.10 20.74
C ASP A 174 -11.49 2.06 19.50
N VAL A 175 -11.20 1.18 18.51
CA VAL A 175 -11.95 1.06 17.26
C VAL A 175 -12.78 -0.21 17.27
N ASP A 176 -14.08 -0.07 17.07
CA ASP A 176 -14.87 -1.15 16.50
C ASP A 176 -14.56 -1.27 15.00
N LEU A 177 -13.51 -2.04 14.70
CA LEU A 177 -13.06 -2.24 13.32
C LEU A 177 -14.15 -2.92 12.47
N ASP A 178 -14.96 -3.80 13.05
CA ASP A 178 -16.04 -4.47 12.33
C ASP A 178 -17.14 -3.49 11.89
N ALA A 179 -17.50 -2.54 12.75
CA ALA A 179 -18.45 -1.49 12.39
C ALA A 179 -17.90 -0.56 11.29
N GLN A 180 -16.57 -0.40 11.21
CA GLN A 180 -15.90 0.47 10.22
C GLN A 180 -15.77 -0.18 8.82
N MET A 181 -16.04 -1.48 8.66
CA MET A 181 -15.87 -2.22 7.39
C MET A 181 -16.93 -1.91 6.33
N ARG A 182 -17.77 -0.89 6.50
CA ARG A 182 -18.92 -0.59 5.62
C ARG A 182 -18.79 0.76 4.92
N VAL A 183 -17.79 0.88 4.06
CA VAL A 183 -17.66 2.07 3.18
C VAL A 183 -18.11 1.68 1.78
N ARG A 184 -19.04 2.43 1.21
CA ARG A 184 -19.62 2.13 -0.11
C ARG A 184 -18.53 2.12 -1.19
N GLY A 185 -18.48 1.05 -1.97
CA GLY A 185 -17.54 0.90 -3.08
C GLY A 185 -16.15 0.43 -2.67
N THR A 186 -16.01 -0.14 -1.45
CA THR A 186 -14.79 -0.76 -0.96
C THR A 186 -15.07 -2.19 -0.50
N SER A 187 -14.05 -3.03 -0.46
CA SER A 187 -14.10 -4.32 0.22
C SER A 187 -13.58 -4.21 1.66
N PRO A 188 -13.96 -5.13 2.56
CA PRO A 188 -13.34 -5.21 3.88
C PRO A 188 -11.82 -5.36 3.84
N ASP A 189 -11.28 -6.09 2.86
CA ASP A 189 -9.84 -6.27 2.67
C ASP A 189 -9.15 -4.94 2.39
N ASP A 190 -9.72 -4.09 1.50
CA ASP A 190 -9.15 -2.77 1.17
C ASP A 190 -9.09 -1.88 2.43
N ILE A 191 -10.11 -1.97 3.30
CA ILE A 191 -10.15 -1.19 4.54
C ILE A 191 -9.10 -1.68 5.53
N LEU A 192 -8.96 -3.02 5.71
CA LEU A 192 -7.94 -3.59 6.59
C LEU A 192 -6.52 -3.23 6.11
N ASP A 193 -6.27 -3.32 4.80
CA ASP A 193 -5.00 -2.97 4.19
C ASP A 193 -4.69 -1.46 4.37
N ALA A 194 -5.71 -0.59 4.25
CA ALA A 194 -5.57 0.84 4.53
C ALA A 194 -5.31 1.15 6.02
N PHE A 195 -5.90 0.40 6.97
CA PHE A 195 -5.56 0.51 8.40
C PHE A 195 -4.12 0.07 8.67
N ALA A 196 -3.65 -1.03 8.10
CA ALA A 196 -2.27 -1.47 8.22
C ALA A 196 -1.28 -0.44 7.63
N ALA A 197 -1.68 0.22 6.54
CA ALA A 197 -0.94 1.36 5.98
C ALA A 197 -0.95 2.56 6.95
N ALA A 198 -2.09 2.92 7.55
CA ALA A 198 -2.16 4.02 8.52
C ALA A 198 -1.27 3.76 9.77
N TRP A 199 -1.25 2.52 10.26
CA TRP A 199 -0.32 2.11 11.31
C TRP A 199 1.14 2.29 10.87
N SER A 200 1.47 1.94 9.64
CA SER A 200 2.82 2.12 9.09
C SER A 200 3.18 3.60 8.94
N ALA A 201 2.22 4.46 8.53
CA ALA A 201 2.41 5.91 8.46
C ALA A 201 2.70 6.51 9.85
N ARG A 202 2.02 6.05 10.93
CA ARG A 202 2.33 6.44 12.31
C ARG A 202 3.76 6.09 12.69
N ARG A 203 4.20 4.86 12.37
CA ARG A 203 5.56 4.41 12.64
C ARG A 203 6.60 5.18 11.83
N TRP A 204 6.28 5.51 10.58
CA TRP A 204 7.13 6.33 9.74
C TRP A 204 7.36 7.71 10.37
N LEU A 205 6.30 8.40 10.72
CA LEU A 205 6.36 9.73 11.34
C LEU A 205 7.11 9.71 12.67
N ALA A 206 6.95 8.64 13.46
CA ALA A 206 7.64 8.46 14.74
C ALA A 206 9.08 7.93 14.63
N GLY A 207 9.62 7.73 13.42
CA GLY A 207 10.97 7.17 13.23
C GLY A 207 11.12 5.69 13.64
N ARG A 208 10.02 4.96 13.82
CA ARG A 208 10.00 3.55 14.28
C ARG A 208 9.71 2.55 13.15
N HIS A 209 9.87 2.97 11.91
CA HIS A 209 9.64 2.16 10.73
C HIS A 209 10.79 1.19 10.44
N ILE A 210 10.50 0.14 9.67
CA ILE A 210 11.48 -0.76 9.07
C ILE A 210 11.55 -0.42 7.58
N GLN A 211 12.73 -0.05 7.10
CA GLN A 211 12.94 0.23 5.68
C GLN A 211 13.48 -1.00 4.98
N LEU A 212 12.73 -1.54 4.02
CA LEU A 212 13.10 -2.73 3.24
C LEU A 212 13.74 -2.31 1.91
N GLY A 213 15.05 -2.46 1.83
CA GLY A 213 15.81 -2.17 0.62
C GLY A 213 15.79 -0.68 0.26
N ARG A 214 16.93 -0.07 0.05
CA ARG A 214 16.99 1.22 -0.63
C ARG A 214 16.87 0.94 -2.12
N CYS A 215 15.82 1.44 -2.78
CA CYS A 215 15.83 1.56 -4.23
C CYS A 215 16.96 2.54 -4.56
N SER A 216 18.11 2.02 -5.02
CA SER A 216 19.16 2.87 -5.57
C SER A 216 18.66 3.37 -6.92
N GLY A 217 18.21 4.61 -6.95
CA GLY A 217 17.70 5.24 -8.15
C GLY A 217 17.24 6.65 -7.85
N SER A 218 18.13 7.55 -7.79
CA SER A 218 17.97 8.96 -8.11
C SER A 218 19.03 9.31 -9.10
#